data_03275ca7619314c0adb5a86560b2e302
#
_entry.id   03275ca7619314c0adb5a86560b2e302
#
_cell.length_a   1.000
_cell.length_b   1.000
_cell.length_c   1.000
_cell.angle_alpha   90.00
_cell.angle_beta   90.00
_cell.angle_gamma   90.00
#
_symmetry.space_group_name_H-M   'P 1'
#
loop_
_entity.id
_entity.type
_entity.pdbx_description
1 polymer ?
#
loop_
_entity_poly.entity_id
_entity_poly.type
_entity_poly.pdbx_seq_one_letter_code
_entity_poly.pdbx_strand_id
1 'polypeptide(L)'
;MSQHDRYISPFSTRYASDEMQYIFSDDNKFRTWRRLWVALARAEMNQGLTNITPDMVAELEAHVDDINYEVAIEREKLVRHDVMSHVYAYGQQCPKAAGIIHLGATSCYVGDNTDIIVMRQGLELVRKKLIGVLAKLAHFAEEYKDMPCMAYTHCQPAQPTTVGKRATLWANELVMDLQEIDHRLATLQLRGVKGTTGTQASFMELFKGDADKIRAVDASIAEEMGFDPKAVIPVSGQTYSRKWTPLCSTHWPASARAA
;
A
#
# COMPACT_ATOMS: atom_id res chain seq x y z
N MET A 1 -16.23 -31.02 -6.60
CA MET A 1 -16.65 -29.80 -5.89
C MET A 1 -17.30 -28.88 -6.93
N SER A 2 -18.43 -28.26 -6.58
CA SER A 2 -19.14 -27.32 -7.46
C SER A 2 -18.32 -26.03 -7.57
N GLN A 3 -18.39 -25.33 -8.72
CA GLN A 3 -17.80 -23.97 -8.85
C GLN A 3 -18.51 -22.93 -7.96
N HIS A 4 -19.64 -23.30 -7.35
CA HIS A 4 -20.51 -22.42 -6.57
C HIS A 4 -20.58 -22.80 -5.08
N ASP A 5 -19.70 -23.66 -4.59
CA ASP A 5 -19.68 -24.11 -3.19
C ASP A 5 -18.79 -23.24 -2.26
N ARG A 6 -18.28 -22.12 -2.77
CA ARG A 6 -17.43 -21.18 -2.03
C ARG A 6 -17.96 -19.75 -2.12
N TYR A 7 -17.82 -19.04 -1.02
CA TYR A 7 -18.13 -17.61 -1.00
C TYR A 7 -17.13 -16.82 -1.83
N ILE A 8 -17.65 -15.98 -2.72
CA ILE A 8 -16.87 -15.00 -3.51
C ILE A 8 -17.50 -13.63 -3.26
N SER A 9 -16.69 -12.66 -2.88
CA SER A 9 -17.17 -11.30 -2.63
C SER A 9 -17.68 -10.65 -3.91
N PRO A 10 -18.89 -10.07 -3.92
CA PRO A 10 -19.39 -9.30 -5.07
C PRO A 10 -18.55 -8.04 -5.34
N PHE A 11 -17.83 -7.53 -4.36
CA PHE A 11 -16.91 -6.41 -4.57
C PHE A 11 -15.83 -6.76 -5.60
N SER A 12 -15.27 -7.97 -5.55
CA SER A 12 -14.29 -8.42 -6.53
C SER A 12 -14.90 -8.69 -7.91
N THR A 13 -16.06 -9.34 -7.97
CA THR A 13 -16.61 -9.86 -9.22
C THR A 13 -17.48 -8.87 -10.00
N ARG A 14 -18.03 -7.84 -9.33
CA ARG A 14 -19.00 -6.91 -9.93
C ARG A 14 -18.60 -5.45 -9.87
N TYR A 15 -17.92 -5.02 -8.81
CA TYR A 15 -17.72 -3.59 -8.54
C TYR A 15 -16.28 -3.13 -8.67
N ALA A 16 -15.30 -3.95 -8.32
CA ALA A 16 -13.90 -3.59 -8.46
C ALA A 16 -13.47 -3.63 -9.94
N SER A 17 -12.71 -2.63 -10.36
CA SER A 17 -12.02 -2.68 -11.65
C SER A 17 -10.85 -3.68 -11.60
N ASP A 18 -10.41 -4.16 -12.76
CA ASP A 18 -9.25 -5.06 -12.86
C ASP A 18 -8.00 -4.46 -12.23
N GLU A 19 -7.79 -3.14 -12.40
CA GLU A 19 -6.69 -2.41 -11.75
C GLU A 19 -6.77 -2.50 -10.23
N MET A 20 -7.95 -2.31 -9.63
CA MET A 20 -8.14 -2.40 -8.18
C MET A 20 -7.97 -3.84 -7.68
N GLN A 21 -8.47 -4.82 -8.42
CA GLN A 21 -8.30 -6.23 -8.09
C GLN A 21 -6.81 -6.63 -8.10
N TYR A 22 -6.05 -6.16 -9.10
CA TYR A 22 -4.61 -6.41 -9.16
C TYR A 22 -3.87 -5.79 -7.97
N ILE A 23 -4.20 -4.56 -7.58
CA ILE A 23 -3.59 -3.89 -6.43
C ILE A 23 -3.68 -4.75 -5.16
N PHE A 24 -4.82 -5.41 -4.94
CA PHE A 24 -5.06 -6.25 -3.76
C PHE A 24 -4.86 -7.76 -4.01
N SER A 25 -4.23 -8.13 -5.13
CA SER A 25 -3.95 -9.53 -5.46
C SER A 25 -2.73 -10.07 -4.74
N ASP A 26 -2.66 -11.40 -4.66
CA ASP A 26 -1.47 -12.10 -4.15
C ASP A 26 -0.24 -11.84 -5.02
N ASP A 27 -0.38 -11.67 -6.32
CA ASP A 27 0.71 -11.32 -7.21
C ASP A 27 1.36 -9.99 -6.81
N ASN A 28 0.58 -8.94 -6.62
CA ASN A 28 1.11 -7.65 -6.17
C ASN A 28 1.67 -7.72 -4.75
N LYS A 29 1.01 -8.46 -3.85
CA LYS A 29 1.46 -8.68 -2.48
C LYS A 29 2.85 -9.32 -2.44
N PHE A 30 3.03 -10.45 -3.07
CA PHE A 30 4.29 -11.20 -2.98
C PHE A 30 5.43 -10.59 -3.79
N ARG A 31 5.13 -9.94 -4.90
CA ARG A 31 6.11 -9.08 -5.60
C ARG A 31 6.58 -7.93 -4.73
N THR A 32 5.67 -7.31 -3.98
CA THR A 32 6.02 -6.24 -3.04
C THR A 32 6.88 -6.76 -1.89
N TRP A 33 6.63 -7.99 -1.38
CA TRP A 33 7.51 -8.64 -0.41
C TRP A 33 8.93 -8.79 -0.96
N ARG A 34 9.07 -9.28 -2.20
CA ARG A 34 10.38 -9.43 -2.84
C ARG A 34 11.10 -8.09 -3.03
N ARG A 35 10.39 -7.05 -3.46
CA ARG A 35 10.94 -5.69 -3.55
C ARG A 35 11.42 -5.18 -2.18
N LEU A 36 10.67 -5.42 -1.13
CA LEU A 36 11.07 -5.05 0.22
C LEU A 36 12.31 -5.84 0.69
N TRP A 37 12.45 -7.12 0.35
CA TRP A 37 13.67 -7.89 0.66
C TRP A 37 14.88 -7.40 -0.15
N VAL A 38 14.70 -7.05 -1.40
CA VAL A 38 15.77 -6.42 -2.22
C VAL A 38 16.19 -5.09 -1.61
N ALA A 39 15.24 -4.23 -1.26
CA ALA A 39 15.51 -2.93 -0.63
C ALA A 39 16.26 -3.10 0.71
N LEU A 40 15.87 -4.08 1.52
CA LEU A 40 16.54 -4.40 2.78
C LEU A 40 18.00 -4.82 2.52
N ALA A 41 18.22 -5.82 1.67
CA ALA A 41 19.57 -6.32 1.38
C ALA A 41 20.48 -5.22 0.81
N ARG A 42 19.94 -4.39 -0.09
CA ARG A 42 20.66 -3.24 -0.66
C ARG A 42 21.01 -2.20 0.40
N ALA A 43 20.05 -1.84 1.25
CA ALA A 43 20.27 -0.88 2.32
C ALA A 43 21.31 -1.38 3.35
N GLU A 44 21.24 -2.64 3.74
CA GLU A 44 22.19 -3.28 4.64
C GLU A 44 23.61 -3.34 4.04
N MET A 45 23.73 -3.71 2.77
CA MET A 45 25.01 -3.70 2.04
C MET A 45 25.60 -2.29 2.02
N ASN A 46 24.80 -1.28 1.67
CA ASN A 46 25.25 0.11 1.59
C ASN A 46 25.70 0.67 2.95
N GLN A 47 25.15 0.16 4.04
CA GLN A 47 25.58 0.50 5.40
C GLN A 47 26.76 -0.35 5.92
N GLY A 48 27.33 -1.22 5.08
CA GLY A 48 28.59 -1.90 5.30
C GLY A 48 28.49 -3.29 5.93
N LEU A 49 27.37 -4.00 5.78
CA LEU A 49 27.33 -5.44 6.07
C LEU A 49 28.09 -6.20 4.98
N THR A 50 29.27 -6.69 5.33
CA THR A 50 30.23 -7.30 4.39
C THR A 50 29.84 -8.70 3.89
N ASN A 51 28.86 -9.31 4.52
CA ASN A 51 28.31 -10.61 4.10
C ASN A 51 27.26 -10.47 2.97
N ILE A 52 26.91 -9.25 2.57
CA ILE A 52 26.00 -8.97 1.45
C ILE A 52 26.83 -8.38 0.31
N THR A 53 26.75 -8.99 -0.87
CA THR A 53 27.50 -8.54 -2.05
C THR A 53 26.58 -8.01 -3.14
N PRO A 54 27.07 -7.14 -4.06
CA PRO A 54 26.28 -6.66 -5.19
C PRO A 54 25.66 -7.77 -6.05
N ASP A 55 26.38 -8.88 -6.23
CA ASP A 55 25.89 -10.03 -7.00
C ASP A 55 24.70 -10.71 -6.33
N MET A 56 24.65 -10.77 -4.99
CA MET A 56 23.50 -11.29 -4.24
C MET A 56 22.28 -10.39 -4.42
N VAL A 57 22.46 -9.08 -4.34
CA VAL A 57 21.37 -8.11 -4.55
C VAL A 57 20.86 -8.20 -5.99
N ALA A 58 21.74 -8.26 -6.99
CA ALA A 58 21.37 -8.42 -8.39
C ALA A 58 20.63 -9.74 -8.67
N GLU A 59 21.03 -10.83 -8.01
CA GLU A 59 20.30 -12.11 -8.10
C GLU A 59 18.88 -12.01 -7.55
N LEU A 60 18.69 -11.34 -6.41
CA LEU A 60 17.35 -11.07 -5.88
C LEU A 60 16.52 -10.21 -6.84
N GLU A 61 17.08 -9.14 -7.37
CA GLU A 61 16.39 -8.25 -8.32
C GLU A 61 15.91 -8.99 -9.57
N ALA A 62 16.72 -9.90 -10.10
CA ALA A 62 16.39 -10.66 -11.30
C ALA A 62 15.16 -11.56 -11.14
N HIS A 63 14.80 -11.92 -9.89
CA HIS A 63 13.72 -12.85 -9.56
C HIS A 63 12.57 -12.21 -8.78
N VAL A 64 12.41 -10.89 -8.83
CA VAL A 64 11.33 -10.19 -8.11
C VAL A 64 9.94 -10.59 -8.60
N ASP A 65 9.78 -10.79 -9.91
CA ASP A 65 8.49 -10.95 -10.56
C ASP A 65 8.09 -12.41 -10.85
N ASP A 66 9.00 -13.37 -10.80
CA ASP A 66 8.78 -14.79 -11.14
C ASP A 66 8.50 -15.65 -9.90
N ILE A 67 7.41 -15.41 -9.20
CA ILE A 67 7.09 -16.09 -7.95
C ILE A 67 6.74 -17.57 -8.19
N ASN A 68 7.44 -18.47 -7.50
CA ASN A 68 7.13 -19.88 -7.50
C ASN A 68 6.11 -20.19 -6.37
N TYR A 69 4.84 -20.08 -6.72
CA TYR A 69 3.72 -20.34 -5.78
C TYR A 69 3.68 -21.80 -5.30
N GLU A 70 3.96 -22.77 -6.17
CA GLU A 70 3.89 -24.19 -5.82
C GLU A 70 4.86 -24.51 -4.70
N VAL A 71 6.12 -24.08 -4.83
CA VAL A 71 7.14 -24.28 -3.79
C VAL A 71 6.75 -23.56 -2.49
N ALA A 72 6.22 -22.35 -2.57
CA ALA A 72 5.79 -21.61 -1.38
C ALA A 72 4.65 -22.34 -0.65
N ILE A 73 3.61 -22.77 -1.38
CA ILE A 73 2.44 -23.48 -0.83
C ILE A 73 2.86 -24.81 -0.19
N GLU A 74 3.69 -25.62 -0.86
CA GLU A 74 4.17 -26.88 -0.30
C GLU A 74 5.02 -26.66 0.95
N ARG A 75 5.86 -25.63 0.95
CA ARG A 75 6.65 -25.28 2.13
C ARG A 75 5.80 -24.82 3.29
N GLU A 76 4.74 -24.05 3.02
CA GLU A 76 3.83 -23.54 4.06
C GLU A 76 3.08 -24.66 4.76
N LYS A 77 2.70 -25.73 4.07
CA LYS A 77 2.10 -26.91 4.68
C LYS A 77 2.99 -27.54 5.77
N LEU A 78 4.32 -27.42 5.59
CA LEU A 78 5.30 -27.98 6.53
C LEU A 78 5.59 -27.04 7.69
N VAL A 79 5.84 -25.75 7.41
CA VAL A 79 6.31 -24.79 8.40
C VAL A 79 5.19 -23.94 9.02
N ARG A 80 4.02 -23.92 8.40
CA ARG A 80 2.82 -23.16 8.83
C ARG A 80 3.12 -21.67 9.03
N HIS A 81 3.91 -21.11 8.12
CA HIS A 81 4.33 -19.73 8.17
C HIS A 81 4.55 -19.19 6.74
N ASP A 82 3.67 -18.31 6.29
CA ASP A 82 3.63 -17.76 4.93
C ASP A 82 4.93 -17.05 4.53
N VAL A 83 5.39 -16.08 5.33
CA VAL A 83 6.60 -15.30 5.02
C VAL A 83 7.82 -16.22 4.89
N MET A 84 8.02 -17.17 5.82
CA MET A 84 9.15 -18.10 5.76
C MET A 84 9.06 -19.08 4.60
N SER A 85 7.86 -19.39 4.15
CA SER A 85 7.63 -20.21 2.95
C SER A 85 8.04 -19.48 1.68
N HIS A 86 7.72 -18.19 1.58
CA HIS A 86 8.16 -17.33 0.49
C HIS A 86 9.66 -17.01 0.54
N VAL A 87 10.25 -16.85 1.73
CA VAL A 87 11.72 -16.75 1.88
C VAL A 87 12.40 -18.01 1.33
N TYR A 88 11.89 -19.18 1.68
CA TYR A 88 12.42 -20.45 1.16
C TYR A 88 12.29 -20.56 -0.37
N ALA A 89 11.10 -20.27 -0.91
CA ALA A 89 10.87 -20.33 -2.36
C ALA A 89 11.77 -19.34 -3.13
N TYR A 90 11.95 -18.14 -2.60
CA TYR A 90 12.83 -17.14 -3.17
C TYR A 90 14.30 -17.55 -3.09
N GLY A 91 14.73 -18.12 -1.94
CA GLY A 91 16.07 -18.64 -1.76
C GLY A 91 16.44 -19.81 -2.69
N GLN A 92 15.46 -20.62 -3.12
CA GLN A 92 15.70 -21.64 -4.14
C GLN A 92 15.99 -21.06 -5.53
N GLN A 93 15.39 -19.93 -5.86
CA GLN A 93 15.65 -19.20 -7.11
C GLN A 93 16.95 -18.37 -7.02
N CYS A 94 17.32 -17.96 -5.80
CA CYS A 94 18.45 -17.09 -5.52
C CYS A 94 19.45 -17.77 -4.57
N PRO A 95 20.16 -18.84 -5.00
CA PRO A 95 20.99 -19.63 -4.10
C PRO A 95 22.17 -18.86 -3.47
N LYS A 96 22.72 -17.86 -4.15
CA LYS A 96 23.79 -17.01 -3.57
C LYS A 96 23.26 -16.12 -2.46
N ALA A 97 22.05 -15.60 -2.64
CA ALA A 97 21.41 -14.66 -1.72
C ALA A 97 20.53 -15.33 -0.65
N ALA A 98 20.33 -16.65 -0.70
CA ALA A 98 19.38 -17.36 0.17
C ALA A 98 19.58 -17.07 1.67
N GLY A 99 20.83 -16.89 2.11
CA GLY A 99 21.16 -16.64 3.51
C GLY A 99 20.96 -15.20 4.00
N ILE A 100 20.71 -14.26 3.07
CA ILE A 100 20.53 -12.83 3.41
C ILE A 100 19.08 -12.35 3.22
N ILE A 101 18.22 -13.16 2.62
CA ILE A 101 16.80 -12.80 2.50
C ILE A 101 16.21 -12.65 3.90
N HIS A 102 15.57 -11.49 4.16
CA HIS A 102 14.90 -11.23 5.43
C HIS A 102 15.85 -11.09 6.65
N LEU A 103 17.12 -10.77 6.43
CA LEU A 103 18.13 -10.68 7.48
C LEU A 103 17.74 -9.64 8.54
N GLY A 104 17.81 -10.00 9.82
CA GLY A 104 17.46 -9.13 10.94
C GLY A 104 15.99 -8.74 11.09
N ALA A 105 15.17 -8.93 10.03
CA ALA A 105 13.78 -8.51 10.02
C ALA A 105 12.83 -9.55 10.63
N THR A 106 11.63 -9.10 10.98
CA THR A 106 10.49 -9.96 11.34
C THR A 106 9.47 -10.02 10.20
N SER A 107 8.57 -11.00 10.22
CA SER A 107 7.51 -11.19 9.22
C SER A 107 6.68 -9.92 8.97
N CYS A 108 6.39 -9.16 10.02
CA CYS A 108 5.69 -7.88 9.90
C CYS A 108 6.45 -6.82 9.09
N TYR A 109 7.76 -6.99 8.85
CA TYR A 109 8.48 -6.10 7.94
C TYR A 109 7.87 -6.11 6.54
N VAL A 110 7.72 -7.27 5.94
CA VAL A 110 7.11 -7.37 4.61
C VAL A 110 5.59 -7.27 4.66
N GLY A 111 4.93 -7.86 5.66
CA GLY A 111 3.48 -7.82 5.79
C GLY A 111 2.95 -6.40 5.93
N ASP A 112 3.29 -5.70 7.00
CA ASP A 112 2.73 -4.40 7.32
C ASP A 112 3.17 -3.30 6.33
N ASN A 113 4.43 -3.32 5.87
CA ASN A 113 4.88 -2.35 4.86
C ASN A 113 4.19 -2.58 3.51
N THR A 114 3.92 -3.83 3.12
CA THR A 114 3.14 -4.15 1.92
C THR A 114 1.72 -3.64 2.04
N ASP A 115 1.05 -3.84 3.18
CA ASP A 115 -0.30 -3.32 3.40
C ASP A 115 -0.35 -1.80 3.21
N ILE A 116 0.65 -1.07 3.73
CA ILE A 116 0.76 0.38 3.55
C ILE A 116 0.96 0.74 2.07
N ILE A 117 1.83 0.04 1.36
CA ILE A 117 2.11 0.27 -0.07
C ILE A 117 0.84 0.01 -0.90
N VAL A 118 0.15 -1.10 -0.67
CA VAL A 118 -1.08 -1.47 -1.37
C VAL A 118 -2.21 -0.47 -1.08
N MET A 119 -2.37 -0.03 0.17
CA MET A 119 -3.34 1.02 0.52
C MET A 119 -3.03 2.33 -0.21
N ARG A 120 -1.75 2.74 -0.30
CA ARG A 120 -1.34 3.91 -1.09
C ARG A 120 -1.74 3.76 -2.56
N GLN A 121 -1.42 2.62 -3.19
CA GLN A 121 -1.78 2.34 -4.58
C GLN A 121 -3.30 2.41 -4.81
N GLY A 122 -4.08 1.84 -3.88
CA GLY A 122 -5.54 1.91 -3.93
C GLY A 122 -6.06 3.35 -3.84
N LEU A 123 -5.55 4.16 -2.91
CA LEU A 123 -5.90 5.57 -2.77
C LEU A 123 -5.52 6.38 -4.02
N GLU A 124 -4.34 6.16 -4.60
CA GLU A 124 -3.89 6.80 -5.84
C GLU A 124 -4.82 6.47 -7.02
N LEU A 125 -5.30 5.23 -7.13
CA LEU A 125 -6.26 4.85 -8.16
C LEU A 125 -7.62 5.54 -7.95
N VAL A 126 -8.13 5.59 -6.72
CA VAL A 126 -9.37 6.32 -6.39
C VAL A 126 -9.21 7.81 -6.70
N ARG A 127 -8.09 8.41 -6.30
CA ARG A 127 -7.75 9.81 -6.62
C ARG A 127 -7.79 10.09 -8.13
N LYS A 128 -7.15 9.24 -8.92
CA LYS A 128 -7.14 9.35 -10.39
C LYS A 128 -8.56 9.34 -10.97
N LYS A 129 -9.41 8.41 -10.50
CA LYS A 129 -10.81 8.31 -10.96
C LYS A 129 -11.63 9.52 -10.52
N LEU A 130 -11.45 10.00 -9.30
CA LEU A 130 -12.14 11.17 -8.76
C LEU A 130 -11.82 12.46 -9.55
N ILE A 131 -10.56 12.67 -9.90
CA ILE A 131 -10.13 13.78 -10.79
C ILE A 131 -10.85 13.69 -12.14
N GLY A 132 -10.98 12.49 -12.70
CA GLY A 132 -11.73 12.28 -13.94
C GLY A 132 -13.21 12.64 -13.84
N VAL A 133 -13.85 12.35 -12.71
CA VAL A 133 -15.26 12.74 -12.44
C VAL A 133 -15.37 14.26 -12.30
N LEU A 134 -14.48 14.88 -11.52
CA LEU A 134 -14.44 16.33 -11.32
C LEU A 134 -14.27 17.09 -12.64
N ALA A 135 -13.39 16.63 -13.53
CA ALA A 135 -13.20 17.23 -14.84
C ALA A 135 -14.48 17.19 -15.68
N LYS A 136 -15.21 16.08 -15.65
CA LYS A 136 -16.50 15.94 -16.36
C LYS A 136 -17.59 16.83 -15.75
N LEU A 137 -17.66 16.90 -14.42
CA LEU A 137 -18.61 17.78 -13.73
C LEU A 137 -18.31 19.26 -13.97
N ALA A 138 -17.05 19.66 -14.02
CA ALA A 138 -16.65 21.02 -14.35
C ALA A 138 -17.09 21.40 -15.79
N HIS A 139 -16.85 20.52 -16.75
CA HIS A 139 -17.30 20.71 -18.13
C HIS A 139 -18.83 20.84 -18.22
N PHE A 140 -19.55 19.92 -17.57
CA PHE A 140 -21.01 19.95 -17.52
C PHE A 140 -21.53 21.24 -16.85
N ALA A 141 -20.92 21.66 -15.74
CA ALA A 141 -21.32 22.88 -15.06
C ALA A 141 -21.13 24.14 -15.94
N GLU A 142 -20.04 24.20 -16.68
CA GLU A 142 -19.76 25.30 -17.62
C GLU A 142 -20.72 25.29 -18.81
N GLU A 143 -21.03 24.14 -19.39
CA GLU A 143 -21.95 23.98 -20.52
C GLU A 143 -23.40 24.42 -20.16
N TYR A 144 -23.84 24.11 -18.94
CA TYR A 144 -25.20 24.39 -18.47
C TYR A 144 -25.29 25.53 -17.45
N LYS A 145 -24.30 26.41 -17.37
CA LYS A 145 -24.26 27.54 -16.44
C LYS A 145 -25.41 28.53 -16.60
N ASP A 146 -25.89 28.72 -17.83
CA ASP A 146 -26.94 29.65 -18.19
C ASP A 146 -28.32 28.98 -18.36
N MET A 147 -28.41 27.66 -18.19
CA MET A 147 -29.65 26.90 -18.32
C MET A 147 -30.51 27.06 -17.06
N PRO A 148 -31.62 27.81 -17.09
CA PRO A 148 -32.44 28.05 -15.90
C PRO A 148 -33.20 26.80 -15.47
N CYS A 149 -33.34 26.63 -14.17
CA CYS A 149 -34.21 25.63 -13.57
C CYS A 149 -34.77 26.11 -12.23
N MET A 150 -35.90 25.54 -11.82
CA MET A 150 -36.51 25.88 -10.50
C MET A 150 -35.76 25.16 -9.37
N ALA A 151 -35.40 25.91 -8.35
CA ALA A 151 -34.97 25.36 -7.06
C ALA A 151 -36.15 25.22 -6.10
N TYR A 152 -36.09 24.20 -5.26
CA TYR A 152 -37.12 23.86 -4.28
C TYR A 152 -36.52 23.85 -2.86
N THR A 153 -37.31 24.36 -1.89
CA THR A 153 -37.04 24.20 -0.47
C THR A 153 -38.33 23.73 0.22
N HIS A 154 -38.21 22.86 1.20
CA HIS A 154 -39.36 22.28 1.89
C HIS A 154 -40.45 21.72 0.95
N CYS A 155 -40.06 21.08 -0.13
CA CYS A 155 -40.92 20.52 -1.18
C CYS A 155 -41.79 21.58 -1.89
N GLN A 156 -41.41 22.85 -1.86
CA GLN A 156 -42.10 23.96 -2.52
C GLN A 156 -41.16 24.71 -3.47
N PRO A 157 -41.65 25.24 -4.62
CA PRO A 157 -40.89 26.13 -5.47
C PRO A 157 -40.35 27.33 -4.66
N ALA A 158 -39.06 27.61 -4.78
CA ALA A 158 -38.42 28.71 -4.06
C ALA A 158 -37.91 29.78 -5.03
N GLN A 159 -36.78 29.56 -5.66
CA GLN A 159 -36.13 30.53 -6.56
C GLN A 159 -35.58 29.85 -7.81
N PRO A 160 -35.48 30.56 -8.95
CA PRO A 160 -34.75 30.09 -10.10
C PRO A 160 -33.27 29.92 -9.75
N THR A 161 -32.66 28.92 -10.35
CA THR A 161 -31.22 28.65 -10.35
C THR A 161 -30.81 28.14 -11.71
N THR A 162 -29.61 27.59 -11.89
CA THR A 162 -29.17 26.99 -13.13
C THR A 162 -28.77 25.52 -12.96
N VAL A 163 -28.87 24.75 -14.04
CA VAL A 163 -28.43 23.35 -14.05
C VAL A 163 -26.94 23.24 -13.75
N GLY A 164 -26.13 24.11 -14.35
CA GLY A 164 -24.69 24.16 -14.06
C GLY A 164 -24.40 24.43 -12.60
N LYS A 165 -25.10 25.37 -11.96
CA LYS A 165 -24.95 25.63 -10.52
C LYS A 165 -25.29 24.41 -9.67
N ARG A 166 -26.27 23.59 -10.04
CA ARG A 166 -26.57 22.33 -9.32
C ARG A 166 -25.41 21.34 -9.38
N ALA A 167 -24.77 21.22 -10.53
CA ALA A 167 -23.61 20.35 -10.71
C ALA A 167 -22.42 20.79 -9.83
N THR A 168 -22.25 22.11 -9.60
CA THR A 168 -21.17 22.60 -8.73
C THR A 168 -21.33 22.19 -7.26
N LEU A 169 -22.53 21.89 -6.79
CA LEU A 169 -22.75 21.36 -5.43
C LEU A 169 -22.09 19.99 -5.28
N TRP A 170 -22.33 19.08 -6.23
CA TRP A 170 -21.69 17.75 -6.23
C TRP A 170 -20.19 17.84 -6.44
N ALA A 171 -19.75 18.73 -7.34
CA ALA A 171 -18.33 18.95 -7.58
C ALA A 171 -17.61 19.44 -6.32
N ASN A 172 -18.23 20.35 -5.55
CA ASN A 172 -17.64 20.88 -4.32
C ASN A 172 -17.45 19.79 -3.24
N GLU A 173 -18.41 18.89 -3.06
CA GLU A 173 -18.27 17.76 -2.14
C GLU A 173 -17.12 16.83 -2.57
N LEU A 174 -17.03 16.51 -3.86
CA LEU A 174 -15.95 15.69 -4.39
C LEU A 174 -14.56 16.38 -4.32
N VAL A 175 -14.51 17.71 -4.38
CA VAL A 175 -13.27 18.47 -4.13
C VAL A 175 -12.82 18.31 -2.68
N MET A 176 -13.75 18.36 -1.72
CA MET A 176 -13.43 18.11 -0.31
C MET A 176 -12.91 16.67 -0.11
N ASP A 177 -13.53 15.68 -0.76
CA ASP A 177 -13.06 14.30 -0.74
C ASP A 177 -11.64 14.16 -1.33
N LEU A 178 -11.36 14.87 -2.42
CA LEU A 178 -10.03 14.87 -3.05
C LEU A 178 -8.97 15.46 -2.11
N GLN A 179 -9.29 16.54 -1.39
CA GLN A 179 -8.39 17.14 -0.40
C GLN A 179 -8.07 16.17 0.75
N GLU A 180 -9.07 15.41 1.22
CA GLU A 180 -8.84 14.37 2.23
C GLU A 180 -7.98 13.23 1.72
N ILE A 181 -8.18 12.77 0.49
CA ILE A 181 -7.33 11.74 -0.13
C ILE A 181 -5.89 12.25 -0.25
N ASP A 182 -5.69 13.48 -0.72
CA ASP A 182 -4.36 14.09 -0.85
C ASP A 182 -3.67 14.22 0.51
N HIS A 183 -4.40 14.64 1.54
CA HIS A 183 -3.88 14.69 2.90
C HIS A 183 -3.45 13.32 3.40
N ARG A 184 -4.26 12.25 3.16
CA ARG A 184 -3.91 10.90 3.57
C ARG A 184 -2.68 10.36 2.83
N LEU A 185 -2.60 10.56 1.52
CA LEU A 185 -1.43 10.19 0.73
C LEU A 185 -0.16 10.88 1.23
N ALA A 186 -0.25 12.17 1.54
CA ALA A 186 0.88 12.96 2.05
C ALA A 186 1.32 12.57 3.47
N THR A 187 0.42 12.01 4.29
CA THR A 187 0.71 11.66 5.69
C THR A 187 0.94 10.17 5.92
N LEU A 188 0.79 9.34 4.88
CA LEU A 188 1.01 7.91 4.96
C LEU A 188 2.51 7.61 5.12
N GLN A 189 2.85 6.87 6.17
CA GLN A 189 4.23 6.58 6.57
C GLN A 189 4.51 5.09 6.46
N LEU A 190 5.70 4.74 5.98
CA LEU A 190 6.18 3.36 6.04
C LEU A 190 6.46 2.98 7.50
N ARG A 191 6.18 1.72 7.86
CA ARG A 191 6.47 1.21 9.20
C ARG A 191 7.98 1.08 9.46
N GLY A 192 8.76 0.86 8.41
CA GLY A 192 10.19 0.64 8.48
C GLY A 192 10.57 -0.77 8.92
N VAL A 193 11.84 -0.94 9.29
CA VAL A 193 12.45 -2.24 9.61
C VAL A 193 12.56 -2.39 11.12
N LYS A 194 11.79 -3.30 11.69
CA LYS A 194 11.76 -3.57 13.15
C LYS A 194 11.60 -5.06 13.40
N GLY A 195 12.07 -5.49 14.57
CA GLY A 195 11.94 -6.87 15.03
C GLY A 195 10.54 -7.21 15.56
N THR A 196 10.37 -8.42 16.04
CA THR A 196 9.09 -9.02 16.47
C THR A 196 8.33 -8.19 17.51
N THR A 197 9.03 -7.50 18.40
CA THR A 197 8.43 -6.66 19.46
C THR A 197 8.44 -5.17 19.14
N GLY A 198 8.77 -4.81 17.90
CA GLY A 198 8.84 -3.41 17.44
C GLY A 198 10.12 -2.70 17.81
N THR A 199 11.14 -3.43 18.29
CA THR A 199 12.48 -2.92 18.53
C THR A 199 13.38 -3.16 17.32
N GLN A 200 14.57 -2.56 17.32
CA GLN A 200 15.61 -2.79 16.30
C GLN A 200 16.80 -3.58 16.89
N ALA A 201 16.56 -4.41 17.92
CA ALA A 201 17.61 -5.16 18.61
C ALA A 201 18.44 -6.06 17.69
N SER A 202 17.80 -6.76 16.73
CA SER A 202 18.51 -7.59 15.75
C SER A 202 19.44 -6.75 14.87
N PHE A 203 19.02 -5.57 14.47
CA PHE A 203 19.83 -4.64 13.68
C PHE A 203 20.94 -4.01 14.51
N MET A 204 20.68 -3.72 15.80
CA MET A 204 21.74 -3.28 16.72
C MET A 204 22.86 -4.32 16.84
N GLU A 205 22.54 -5.60 16.85
CA GLU A 205 23.53 -6.69 16.83
C GLU A 205 24.28 -6.75 15.48
N LEU A 206 23.55 -6.73 14.35
CA LEU A 206 24.13 -6.77 13.00
C LEU A 206 25.10 -5.60 12.75
N PHE A 207 24.74 -4.39 13.19
CA PHE A 207 25.53 -3.17 13.02
C PHE A 207 26.41 -2.84 14.24
N LYS A 208 26.60 -3.78 15.17
CA LYS A 208 27.49 -3.65 16.35
C LYS A 208 27.22 -2.38 17.16
N GLY A 209 25.97 -2.05 17.36
CA GLY A 209 25.53 -0.90 18.15
C GLY A 209 25.45 0.44 17.40
N ASP A 210 25.72 0.47 16.10
CA ASP A 210 25.67 1.70 15.28
C ASP A 210 24.24 2.07 14.91
N ALA A 211 23.60 2.90 15.74
CA ALA A 211 22.23 3.35 15.55
C ALA A 211 22.05 4.28 14.33
N ASP A 212 23.09 4.98 13.88
CA ASP A 212 23.01 5.85 12.72
C ASP A 212 22.87 5.04 11.43
N LYS A 213 23.60 3.92 11.32
CA LYS A 213 23.45 2.98 10.21
C LYS A 213 22.06 2.38 10.15
N ILE A 214 21.47 2.03 11.29
CA ILE A 214 20.12 1.47 11.34
C ILE A 214 19.08 2.48 10.89
N ARG A 215 19.22 3.75 11.29
CA ARG A 215 18.37 4.84 10.80
C ARG A 215 18.53 5.05 9.28
N ALA A 216 19.75 4.92 8.78
CA ALA A 216 20.03 5.02 7.35
C ALA A 216 19.42 3.85 6.56
N VAL A 217 19.40 2.63 7.11
CA VAL A 217 18.68 1.48 6.51
C VAL A 217 17.18 1.78 6.40
N ASP A 218 16.53 2.23 7.48
CA ASP A 218 15.11 2.60 7.48
C ASP A 218 14.81 3.69 6.44
N ALA A 219 15.64 4.73 6.39
CA ALA A 219 15.48 5.84 5.46
C ALA A 219 15.65 5.40 3.99
N SER A 220 16.68 4.60 3.70
CA SER A 220 16.92 4.08 2.35
C SER A 220 15.77 3.22 1.83
N ILE A 221 15.20 2.36 2.68
CA ILE A 221 14.05 1.53 2.31
C ILE A 221 12.82 2.40 2.07
N ALA A 222 12.56 3.40 2.91
CA ALA A 222 11.44 4.31 2.72
C ALA A 222 11.55 5.07 1.40
N GLU A 223 12.73 5.61 1.09
CA GLU A 223 13.01 6.33 -0.17
C GLU A 223 12.82 5.41 -1.38
N GLU A 224 13.36 4.19 -1.34
CA GLU A 224 13.24 3.22 -2.44
C GLU A 224 11.78 2.80 -2.68
N MET A 225 10.96 2.73 -1.62
CA MET A 225 9.53 2.45 -1.72
C MET A 225 8.69 3.70 -2.03
N GLY A 226 9.32 4.86 -2.25
CA GLY A 226 8.67 6.12 -2.61
C GLY A 226 7.94 6.80 -1.45
N PHE A 227 8.41 6.62 -0.22
CA PHE A 227 7.94 7.31 0.98
C PHE A 227 8.96 8.33 1.47
N ASP A 228 8.52 9.26 2.32
CA ASP A 228 9.44 10.21 2.95
C ASP A 228 10.41 9.47 3.89
N PRO A 229 11.72 9.51 3.62
CA PRO A 229 12.73 8.84 4.45
C PRO A 229 12.81 9.40 5.87
N LYS A 230 12.30 10.61 6.12
CA LYS A 230 12.28 11.25 7.44
C LYS A 230 11.00 10.94 8.23
N ALA A 231 10.00 10.35 7.59
CA ALA A 231 8.68 10.13 8.15
C ALA A 231 8.36 8.65 8.39
N VAL A 232 9.35 7.79 8.61
CA VAL A 232 9.15 6.40 9.02
C VAL A 232 8.49 6.36 10.41
N ILE A 233 7.52 5.45 10.61
CA ILE A 233 6.82 5.33 11.89
C ILE A 233 7.83 4.99 13.00
N PRO A 234 8.03 5.87 14.00
CA PRO A 234 9.11 5.69 14.99
C PRO A 234 8.78 4.63 16.05
N VAL A 235 7.50 4.37 16.29
CA VAL A 235 7.03 3.46 17.34
C VAL A 235 6.10 2.42 16.73
N SER A 236 6.47 1.15 16.85
CA SER A 236 5.62 0.02 16.49
C SER A 236 5.79 -1.09 17.54
N GLY A 237 4.89 -2.07 17.53
CA GLY A 237 4.93 -3.18 18.48
C GLY A 237 4.07 -4.33 17.98
N GLN A 238 3.72 -5.26 18.88
CA GLN A 238 2.85 -6.39 18.57
C GLN A 238 1.39 -5.98 18.34
N THR A 239 0.98 -4.82 18.84
CA THR A 239 -0.35 -4.28 18.61
C THR A 239 -0.32 -3.35 17.40
N TYR A 240 -1.31 -3.48 16.53
CA TYR A 240 -1.47 -2.62 15.37
C TYR A 240 -1.56 -1.15 15.80
N SER A 241 -0.74 -0.32 15.17
CA SER A 241 -0.82 1.12 15.38
C SER A 241 -2.14 1.65 14.81
N ARG A 242 -2.90 2.35 15.63
CA ARG A 242 -4.11 3.06 15.18
C ARG A 242 -3.83 4.21 14.21
N LYS A 243 -2.55 4.53 13.96
CA LYS A 243 -2.17 5.65 13.09
C LYS A 243 -2.56 5.44 11.63
N TRP A 244 -2.57 4.20 11.13
CA TRP A 244 -2.91 3.92 9.74
C TRP A 244 -4.29 3.25 9.56
N THR A 245 -4.79 2.51 10.54
CA THR A 245 -6.13 1.93 10.48
C THR A 245 -7.23 3.01 10.40
N PRO A 246 -7.21 4.11 11.18
CA PRO A 246 -8.13 5.22 11.01
C PRO A 246 -7.98 5.97 9.68
N LEU A 247 -6.77 5.98 9.07
CA LEU A 247 -6.54 6.60 7.78
C LEU A 247 -7.44 6.01 6.67
N CYS A 248 -7.74 4.72 6.77
CA CYS A 248 -8.59 4.02 5.80
C CYS A 248 -10.05 3.91 6.22
N SER A 249 -10.38 3.96 7.53
CA SER A 249 -11.71 3.61 8.04
C SER A 249 -12.58 4.76 8.53
N THR A 250 -11.99 5.86 9.01
CA THR A 250 -12.77 6.92 9.69
C THR A 250 -13.10 8.14 8.82
N HIS A 251 -12.44 8.28 7.67
CA HIS A 251 -12.63 9.44 6.78
C HIS A 251 -13.00 9.03 5.36
N TRP A 252 -13.49 7.80 5.20
CA TRP A 252 -14.15 7.45 3.95
C TRP A 252 -15.45 8.26 3.88
N PRO A 253 -15.65 9.08 2.84
CA PRO A 253 -16.84 9.91 2.74
C PRO A 253 -18.10 9.05 2.83
N ALA A 254 -19.17 9.61 3.38
CA ALA A 254 -20.43 8.89 3.58
C ALA A 254 -20.97 8.30 2.26
N SER A 255 -20.67 8.93 1.12
CA SER A 255 -20.95 8.46 -0.23
C SER A 255 -20.21 7.18 -0.63
N ALA A 256 -19.01 6.95 -0.09
CA ALA A 256 -18.22 5.74 -0.34
C ALA A 256 -18.51 4.60 0.67
N ARG A 257 -19.25 4.89 1.76
CA ARG A 257 -19.74 3.87 2.70
C ARG A 257 -21.03 3.20 2.24
N ALA A 258 -21.69 3.74 1.24
CA ALA A 258 -22.95 3.24 0.69
C ALA A 258 -22.78 2.52 -0.68
N ALA A 259 -21.58 2.43 -1.20
CA ALA A 259 -21.18 1.66 -2.36
C ALA A 259 -20.39 0.43 -1.93
#